data_b607dbd7c30ad6bf1bc5efbd9816a62e
#
_entry.id   b607dbd7c30ad6bf1bc5efbd9816a62e
#
_cell.length_a   1.000
_cell.length_b   1.000
_cell.length_c   1.000
_cell.angle_alpha   90.00
_cell.angle_beta   90.00
_cell.angle_gamma   90.00
#
_symmetry.space_group_name_H-M   'P 1'
#
loop_
_entity.id
_entity.type
_entity.pdbx_description
1 polymer ?
#
loop_
_entity_poly.entity_id
_entity_poly.type
_entity_poly.pdbx_seq_one_letter_code
_entity_poly.pdbx_strand_id
1 'polypeptide(L)'
;ESIAPLLKNRSGPSLILQGPAGVGKSVSAKRVLMDLEELDDAIDISKVYVNCWKANTTYKVMTEIAHQIGFKFTHNLKTNEIINKIIEKLDKRKGVVIILDEADKADDYDFLYHILENLTRKTLILITNDESWSKKIDFRIASRLTPEIVNYSEYTSKQIFDILKERIKYAFYQNVWSEDLIEQVAITSSKFKDIRIAIKLVKQIGEVAENESSKKIEINHLNKAISKIPDFKIKSSKDFNETENFVKKICEEHSGKTTGELFSIYSKRGGKKSEKTFKRVLDTLEKKRIITQRMTSGGFRGRSSIIKYNSIEKKITDY
;
A
#
# COMPACT_ATOMS: atom_id res chain seq x y z
N GLU A 1 15.61 -4.05 -17.29
CA GLU A 1 16.93 -4.70 -17.14
C GLU A 1 16.82 -6.16 -16.72
N SER A 2 16.11 -6.51 -15.65
CA SER A 2 15.99 -7.89 -15.14
C SER A 2 15.33 -8.89 -16.10
N ILE A 3 14.52 -8.44 -17.05
CA ILE A 3 13.85 -9.28 -18.05
C ILE A 3 14.71 -9.42 -19.33
N ALA A 4 15.59 -8.48 -19.62
CA ALA A 4 16.41 -8.48 -20.82
C ALA A 4 17.22 -9.78 -21.05
N PRO A 5 17.72 -10.49 -20.03
CA PRO A 5 18.38 -11.77 -20.22
C PRO A 5 17.49 -12.84 -20.87
N LEU A 6 16.15 -12.83 -20.61
CA LEU A 6 15.23 -13.78 -21.22
C LEU A 6 15.16 -13.63 -22.74
N LEU A 7 15.29 -12.43 -23.28
CA LEU A 7 15.37 -12.18 -24.72
C LEU A 7 16.55 -12.91 -25.37
N LYS A 8 17.62 -13.14 -24.58
CA LYS A 8 18.83 -13.86 -24.96
C LYS A 8 18.88 -15.32 -24.50
N ASN A 9 17.73 -15.93 -24.21
CA ASN A 9 17.59 -17.30 -23.70
C ASN A 9 18.34 -17.56 -22.37
N ARG A 10 18.48 -16.54 -21.50
CA ARG A 10 19.11 -16.64 -20.19
C ARG A 10 18.13 -16.27 -19.07
N SER A 11 18.29 -16.89 -17.92
CA SER A 11 17.53 -16.48 -16.73
C SER A 11 17.89 -15.07 -16.29
N GLY A 12 16.90 -14.28 -15.95
CA GLY A 12 17.13 -12.96 -15.33
C GLY A 12 17.21 -13.07 -13.81
N PRO A 13 17.72 -12.04 -13.11
CA PRO A 13 17.71 -11.98 -11.67
C PRO A 13 16.27 -11.93 -11.14
N SER A 14 16.09 -12.50 -9.94
CA SER A 14 14.84 -12.31 -9.20
C SER A 14 14.82 -10.93 -8.56
N LEU A 15 13.65 -10.28 -8.53
CA LEU A 15 13.47 -8.97 -7.92
C LEU A 15 12.47 -9.03 -6.77
N ILE A 16 12.71 -8.23 -5.73
CA ILE A 16 11.71 -7.89 -4.72
C ILE A 16 11.43 -6.39 -4.81
N LEU A 17 10.22 -6.03 -5.22
CA LEU A 17 9.72 -4.66 -5.18
C LEU A 17 9.05 -4.44 -3.83
N GLN A 18 9.70 -3.70 -2.94
CA GLN A 18 9.18 -3.47 -1.58
C GLN A 18 8.94 -1.98 -1.29
N GLY A 19 8.06 -1.71 -0.35
CA GLY A 19 7.72 -0.36 0.10
C GLY A 19 6.24 -0.24 0.48
N PRO A 20 5.79 0.93 0.95
CA PRO A 20 4.42 1.12 1.43
C PRO A 20 3.38 0.91 0.34
N ALA A 21 2.11 0.78 0.76
CA ALA A 21 1.00 0.68 -0.17
C ALA A 21 0.80 2.00 -0.94
N GLY A 22 0.32 1.91 -2.19
CA GLY A 22 -0.02 3.10 -3.00
C GLY A 22 1.15 3.83 -3.64
N VAL A 23 2.38 3.27 -3.65
CA VAL A 23 3.57 3.88 -4.26
C VAL A 23 3.86 3.38 -5.69
N GLY A 24 2.95 2.65 -6.31
CA GLY A 24 3.04 2.30 -7.73
C GLY A 24 3.72 0.97 -8.07
N LYS A 25 4.16 0.14 -7.10
CA LYS A 25 4.83 -1.15 -7.35
C LYS A 25 4.11 -2.04 -8.37
N SER A 26 2.85 -2.37 -8.11
CA SER A 26 2.04 -3.23 -8.99
C SER A 26 1.78 -2.59 -10.36
N VAL A 27 1.63 -1.27 -10.41
CA VAL A 27 1.42 -0.54 -11.68
C VAL A 27 2.68 -0.59 -12.52
N SER A 28 3.86 -0.34 -11.93
CA SER A 28 5.15 -0.43 -12.63
C SER A 28 5.40 -1.84 -13.17
N ALA A 29 5.13 -2.87 -12.35
CA ALA A 29 5.32 -4.26 -12.77
C ALA A 29 4.37 -4.65 -13.92
N LYS A 30 3.10 -4.22 -13.89
CA LYS A 30 2.15 -4.45 -14.99
C LYS A 30 2.55 -3.69 -16.24
N ARG A 31 3.03 -2.45 -16.12
CA ARG A 31 3.51 -1.68 -17.27
C ARG A 31 4.64 -2.42 -17.99
N VAL A 32 5.60 -2.96 -17.23
CA VAL A 32 6.69 -3.75 -17.80
C VAL A 32 6.19 -4.97 -18.57
N LEU A 33 5.13 -5.67 -18.10
CA LEU A 33 4.52 -6.77 -18.86
C LEU A 33 3.87 -6.28 -20.17
N MET A 34 3.21 -5.12 -20.14
CA MET A 34 2.61 -4.51 -21.33
C MET A 34 3.70 -4.11 -22.34
N ASP A 35 4.76 -3.44 -21.87
CA ASP A 35 5.89 -3.05 -22.73
C ASP A 35 6.56 -4.29 -23.36
N LEU A 36 6.61 -5.41 -22.61
CA LEU A 36 7.13 -6.68 -23.12
C LEU A 36 6.20 -7.31 -24.17
N GLU A 37 4.90 -7.00 -24.16
CA GLU A 37 3.94 -7.46 -25.19
C GLU A 37 4.12 -6.75 -26.53
N GLU A 38 4.62 -5.53 -26.50
CA GLU A 38 4.88 -4.72 -27.69
C GLU A 38 6.19 -5.12 -28.40
N LEU A 39 7.01 -5.99 -27.79
CA LEU A 39 8.30 -6.42 -28.36
C LEU A 39 8.15 -7.73 -29.16
N ASP A 40 8.45 -7.71 -30.45
CA ASP A 40 8.42 -8.89 -31.32
C ASP A 40 9.31 -10.03 -30.83
N ASP A 41 10.49 -9.69 -30.29
CA ASP A 41 11.45 -10.65 -29.72
C ASP A 41 10.94 -11.36 -28.46
N ALA A 42 9.88 -10.84 -27.83
CA ALA A 42 9.30 -11.37 -26.61
C ALA A 42 8.04 -12.22 -26.83
N ILE A 43 7.63 -12.49 -28.07
CA ILE A 43 6.42 -13.27 -28.39
C ILE A 43 6.45 -14.64 -27.70
N ASP A 44 7.61 -15.27 -27.63
CA ASP A 44 7.77 -16.60 -27.03
C ASP A 44 8.13 -16.57 -25.54
N ILE A 45 8.05 -15.41 -24.88
CA ILE A 45 8.20 -15.27 -23.45
C ILE A 45 6.81 -15.32 -22.81
N SER A 46 6.59 -16.31 -21.93
CA SER A 46 5.35 -16.39 -21.15
C SER A 46 5.30 -15.30 -20.09
N LYS A 47 4.14 -14.67 -19.93
CA LYS A 47 3.89 -13.58 -18.98
C LYS A 47 2.82 -14.04 -18.01
N VAL A 48 3.13 -13.98 -16.71
CA VAL A 48 2.25 -14.44 -15.64
C VAL A 48 2.20 -13.39 -14.54
N TYR A 49 0.99 -13.05 -14.12
CA TYR A 49 0.74 -12.12 -12.99
C TYR A 49 -0.26 -12.74 -12.03
N VAL A 50 0.18 -13.07 -10.82
CA VAL A 50 -0.65 -13.64 -9.76
C VAL A 50 -0.72 -12.68 -8.58
N ASN A 51 -1.94 -12.42 -8.09
CA ASN A 51 -2.14 -11.72 -6.84
C ASN A 51 -2.28 -12.73 -5.70
N CYS A 52 -1.29 -12.76 -4.79
CA CYS A 52 -1.22 -13.73 -3.70
C CYS A 52 -2.25 -13.48 -2.58
N TRP A 53 -2.91 -12.33 -2.54
CA TRP A 53 -4.06 -12.12 -1.68
C TRP A 53 -5.26 -12.98 -2.12
N LYS A 54 -5.45 -13.15 -3.42
CA LYS A 54 -6.54 -13.97 -3.99
C LYS A 54 -6.16 -15.43 -4.08
N ALA A 55 -4.97 -15.70 -4.57
CA ALA A 55 -4.41 -17.05 -4.70
C ALA A 55 -3.36 -17.26 -3.59
N ASN A 56 -3.82 -17.53 -2.37
CA ASN A 56 -3.00 -17.48 -1.16
C ASN A 56 -2.34 -18.81 -0.78
N THR A 57 -2.60 -19.90 -1.49
CA THR A 57 -1.97 -21.22 -1.26
C THR A 57 -1.22 -21.69 -2.50
N THR A 58 -0.25 -22.56 -2.31
CA THR A 58 0.52 -23.17 -3.41
C THR A 58 -0.38 -23.74 -4.49
N TYR A 59 -1.43 -24.47 -4.14
CA TYR A 59 -2.40 -25.01 -5.11
C TYR A 59 -3.05 -23.91 -5.95
N LYS A 60 -3.54 -22.82 -5.30
CA LYS A 60 -4.21 -21.72 -6.00
C LYS A 60 -3.25 -20.92 -6.87
N VAL A 61 -2.03 -20.64 -6.39
CA VAL A 61 -0.99 -19.95 -7.17
C VAL A 61 -0.65 -20.75 -8.42
N MET A 62 -0.39 -22.07 -8.28
CA MET A 62 -0.06 -22.92 -9.41
C MET A 62 -1.24 -23.09 -10.38
N THR A 63 -2.46 -23.19 -9.89
CA THR A 63 -3.67 -23.21 -10.73
C THR A 63 -3.80 -21.91 -11.55
N GLU A 64 -3.57 -20.76 -10.93
CA GLU A 64 -3.63 -19.47 -11.62
C GLU A 64 -2.54 -19.34 -12.69
N ILE A 65 -1.31 -19.77 -12.39
CA ILE A 65 -0.22 -19.84 -13.36
C ILE A 65 -0.62 -20.74 -14.54
N ALA A 66 -1.15 -21.94 -14.25
CA ALA A 66 -1.58 -22.90 -15.28
C ALA A 66 -2.63 -22.29 -16.22
N HIS A 67 -3.62 -21.58 -15.66
CA HIS A 67 -4.67 -20.91 -16.44
C HIS A 67 -4.08 -19.84 -17.37
N GLN A 68 -3.20 -18.98 -16.85
CA GLN A 68 -2.62 -17.88 -17.63
C GLN A 68 -1.70 -18.35 -18.75
N ILE A 69 -1.04 -19.51 -18.59
CA ILE A 69 -0.27 -20.12 -19.70
C ILE A 69 -1.14 -20.96 -20.64
N GLY A 70 -2.48 -20.94 -20.46
CA GLY A 70 -3.44 -21.62 -21.33
C GLY A 70 -3.66 -23.10 -21.02
N PHE A 71 -3.40 -23.56 -19.79
CA PHE A 71 -3.80 -24.88 -19.30
C PHE A 71 -5.02 -24.74 -18.38
N LYS A 72 -6.22 -25.00 -18.91
CA LYS A 72 -7.49 -24.72 -18.21
C LYS A 72 -8.05 -25.92 -17.43
N PHE A 73 -7.58 -27.15 -17.70
CA PHE A 73 -8.11 -28.38 -17.10
C PHE A 73 -7.36 -28.75 -15.81
N THR A 74 -7.53 -27.94 -14.76
CA THR A 74 -6.90 -28.16 -13.46
C THR A 74 -7.79 -28.90 -12.45
N HIS A 75 -9.08 -29.08 -12.78
CA HIS A 75 -10.02 -29.79 -11.92
C HIS A 75 -9.57 -31.23 -11.69
N ASN A 76 -9.65 -31.71 -10.46
CA ASN A 76 -9.26 -33.04 -10.01
C ASN A 76 -7.76 -33.39 -10.14
N LEU A 77 -6.90 -32.43 -10.48
CA LEU A 77 -5.45 -32.62 -10.47
C LEU A 77 -4.86 -32.30 -9.10
N LYS A 78 -3.91 -33.10 -8.66
CA LYS A 78 -3.08 -32.81 -7.49
C LYS A 78 -2.10 -31.68 -7.80
N THR A 79 -1.64 -30.97 -6.79
CA THR A 79 -0.68 -29.86 -6.94
C THR A 79 0.54 -30.24 -7.77
N ASN A 80 1.14 -31.41 -7.52
CA ASN A 80 2.31 -31.88 -8.27
C ASN A 80 2.02 -32.13 -9.76
N GLU A 81 0.82 -32.59 -10.10
CA GLU A 81 0.42 -32.80 -11.49
C GLU A 81 0.27 -31.50 -12.24
N ILE A 82 -0.30 -30.47 -11.56
CA ILE A 82 -0.39 -29.10 -12.11
C ILE A 82 1.00 -28.54 -12.34
N ILE A 83 1.90 -28.65 -11.34
CA ILE A 83 3.29 -28.20 -11.43
C ILE A 83 4.00 -28.84 -12.63
N ASN A 84 3.91 -30.16 -12.80
CA ASN A 84 4.54 -30.86 -13.92
C ASN A 84 4.01 -30.36 -15.27
N LYS A 85 2.70 -30.09 -15.40
CA LYS A 85 2.11 -29.52 -16.61
C LYS A 85 2.58 -28.10 -16.90
N ILE A 86 2.76 -27.28 -15.85
CA ILE A 86 3.31 -25.93 -15.99
C ILE A 86 4.73 -26.01 -16.52
N ILE A 87 5.59 -26.85 -15.90
CA ILE A 87 6.99 -27.02 -16.28
C ILE A 87 7.08 -27.49 -17.74
N GLU A 88 6.39 -28.57 -18.11
CA GLU A 88 6.35 -29.11 -19.48
C GLU A 88 5.98 -28.04 -20.52
N LYS A 89 5.05 -27.14 -20.18
CA LYS A 89 4.59 -26.10 -21.08
C LYS A 89 5.55 -24.92 -21.15
N LEU A 90 6.13 -24.51 -20.03
CA LEU A 90 7.04 -23.37 -19.97
C LEU A 90 8.45 -23.68 -20.51
N ASP A 91 8.91 -24.92 -20.36
CA ASP A 91 10.22 -25.35 -20.91
C ASP A 91 10.27 -25.32 -22.44
N LYS A 92 9.10 -25.39 -23.10
CA LYS A 92 8.97 -25.24 -24.55
C LYS A 92 9.05 -23.77 -25.01
N ARG A 93 9.00 -22.83 -24.08
CA ARG A 93 9.06 -21.39 -24.34
C ARG A 93 10.47 -20.85 -24.20
N LYS A 94 10.72 -19.66 -24.77
CA LYS A 94 11.99 -18.93 -24.65
C LYS A 94 12.30 -18.59 -23.18
N GLY A 95 11.25 -18.33 -22.37
CA GLY A 95 11.33 -18.09 -20.94
C GLY A 95 10.00 -17.67 -20.36
N VAL A 96 10.00 -17.36 -19.06
CA VAL A 96 8.81 -16.87 -18.35
C VAL A 96 9.14 -15.72 -17.42
N VAL A 97 8.30 -14.69 -17.43
CA VAL A 97 8.24 -13.65 -16.41
C VAL A 97 7.07 -13.97 -15.49
N ILE A 98 7.35 -14.14 -14.21
CA ILE A 98 6.32 -14.39 -13.18
C ILE A 98 6.34 -13.24 -12.20
N ILE A 99 5.22 -12.53 -12.10
CA ILE A 99 5.00 -11.48 -11.10
C ILE A 99 4.05 -12.02 -10.04
N LEU A 100 4.49 -12.00 -8.79
CA LEU A 100 3.71 -12.39 -7.62
C LEU A 100 3.44 -11.14 -6.79
N ASP A 101 2.25 -10.58 -6.94
CA ASP A 101 1.84 -9.36 -6.23
C ASP A 101 1.25 -9.70 -4.86
N GLU A 102 1.52 -8.85 -3.86
CA GLU A 102 1.17 -9.09 -2.46
C GLU A 102 1.71 -10.44 -1.95
N ALA A 103 2.96 -10.75 -2.29
CA ALA A 103 3.60 -12.03 -1.95
C ALA A 103 3.63 -12.30 -0.43
N ASP A 104 3.62 -11.26 0.38
CA ASP A 104 3.53 -11.33 1.85
C ASP A 104 2.17 -11.82 2.38
N LYS A 105 1.17 -11.99 1.52
CA LYS A 105 -0.18 -12.45 1.85
C LYS A 105 -0.43 -13.93 1.55
N ALA A 106 0.56 -14.63 1.02
CA ALA A 106 0.46 -16.08 0.84
C ALA A 106 0.51 -16.81 2.20
N ASP A 107 -0.28 -17.86 2.32
CA ASP A 107 -0.35 -18.70 3.53
C ASP A 107 0.82 -19.69 3.60
N ASP A 108 1.34 -20.09 2.43
CA ASP A 108 2.52 -20.94 2.26
C ASP A 108 3.36 -20.46 1.07
N TYR A 109 4.62 -20.92 0.99
CA TYR A 109 5.58 -20.50 -0.04
C TYR A 109 6.17 -21.65 -0.83
N ASP A 110 5.61 -22.85 -0.78
CA ASP A 110 6.12 -24.01 -1.50
C ASP A 110 6.08 -23.78 -3.02
N PHE A 111 5.14 -22.99 -3.52
CA PHE A 111 5.12 -22.58 -4.92
C PHE A 111 6.41 -21.87 -5.36
N LEU A 112 7.03 -21.05 -4.49
CA LEU A 112 8.31 -20.41 -4.80
C LEU A 112 9.42 -21.44 -4.98
N TYR A 113 9.46 -22.44 -4.08
CA TYR A 113 10.42 -23.54 -4.22
C TYR A 113 10.26 -24.24 -5.55
N HIS A 114 9.04 -24.59 -5.92
CA HIS A 114 8.76 -25.27 -7.19
C HIS A 114 9.12 -24.44 -8.42
N ILE A 115 8.83 -23.13 -8.41
CA ILE A 115 9.19 -22.21 -9.48
C ILE A 115 10.71 -22.10 -9.59
N LEU A 116 11.40 -21.93 -8.45
CA LEU A 116 12.86 -21.72 -8.42
C LEU A 116 13.63 -22.98 -8.83
N GLU A 117 13.19 -24.16 -8.42
CA GLU A 117 13.85 -25.43 -8.69
C GLU A 117 13.63 -25.92 -10.12
N ASN A 118 12.39 -25.86 -10.62
CA ASN A 118 12.01 -26.57 -11.82
C ASN A 118 12.03 -25.74 -13.11
N LEU A 119 11.92 -24.41 -13.04
CA LEU A 119 11.95 -23.57 -14.24
C LEU A 119 13.39 -23.12 -14.53
N THR A 120 13.87 -23.39 -15.73
CA THR A 120 15.25 -23.06 -16.14
C THR A 120 15.41 -21.61 -16.55
N ARG A 121 14.50 -21.07 -17.38
CA ARG A 121 14.56 -19.71 -17.92
C ARG A 121 13.43 -18.86 -17.38
N LYS A 122 13.71 -18.16 -16.27
CA LYS A 122 12.72 -17.36 -15.56
C LYS A 122 13.27 -16.02 -15.12
N THR A 123 12.36 -15.06 -14.97
CA THR A 123 12.54 -13.87 -14.13
C THR A 123 11.37 -13.81 -13.16
N LEU A 124 11.68 -13.76 -11.87
CA LEU A 124 10.67 -13.73 -10.80
C LEU A 124 10.65 -12.34 -10.16
N ILE A 125 9.49 -11.71 -10.16
CA ILE A 125 9.27 -10.39 -9.55
C ILE A 125 8.26 -10.56 -8.41
N LEU A 126 8.71 -10.32 -7.20
CA LEU A 126 7.92 -10.40 -5.97
C LEU A 126 7.57 -8.99 -5.51
N ILE A 127 6.32 -8.72 -5.22
CA ILE A 127 5.87 -7.41 -4.73
C ILE A 127 5.35 -7.59 -3.31
N THR A 128 5.86 -6.77 -2.38
CA THR A 128 5.46 -6.81 -0.97
C THR A 128 5.29 -5.41 -0.39
N ASN A 129 4.41 -5.30 0.60
CA ASN A 129 4.28 -4.11 1.44
C ASN A 129 5.03 -4.26 2.79
N ASP A 130 5.56 -5.45 3.08
CA ASP A 130 6.32 -5.75 4.31
C ASP A 130 7.82 -5.85 3.99
N GLU A 131 8.60 -4.84 4.38
CA GLU A 131 10.05 -4.81 4.18
C GLU A 131 10.77 -5.95 4.93
N SER A 132 10.16 -6.49 5.98
CA SER A 132 10.70 -7.60 6.75
C SER A 132 10.37 -8.97 6.15
N TRP A 133 9.50 -9.02 5.13
CA TRP A 133 9.00 -10.28 4.57
C TRP A 133 10.11 -11.18 4.02
N SER A 134 11.09 -10.64 3.33
CA SER A 134 12.21 -11.41 2.77
C SER A 134 13.02 -12.16 3.84
N LYS A 135 13.02 -11.66 5.08
CA LYS A 135 13.68 -12.30 6.22
C LYS A 135 12.86 -13.44 6.86
N LYS A 136 11.58 -13.52 6.53
CA LYS A 136 10.63 -14.53 7.05
C LYS A 136 10.52 -15.75 6.14
N ILE A 137 11.03 -15.67 4.92
CA ILE A 137 11.01 -16.77 3.95
C ILE A 137 11.96 -17.87 4.42
N ASP A 138 11.55 -19.13 4.24
CA ASP A 138 12.38 -20.31 4.51
C ASP A 138 13.76 -20.19 3.84
N PHE A 139 14.81 -20.56 4.57
CA PHE A 139 16.20 -20.48 4.11
C PHE A 139 16.42 -21.20 2.77
N ARG A 140 15.76 -22.34 2.53
CA ARG A 140 15.85 -23.09 1.27
C ARG A 140 15.36 -22.27 0.06
N ILE A 141 14.34 -21.44 0.26
CA ILE A 141 13.81 -20.54 -0.78
C ILE A 141 14.71 -19.32 -0.90
N ALA A 142 15.09 -18.72 0.23
CA ALA A 142 15.91 -17.51 0.24
C ALA A 142 17.28 -17.72 -0.44
N SER A 143 17.92 -18.86 -0.21
CA SER A 143 19.23 -19.21 -0.80
C SER A 143 19.17 -19.38 -2.34
N ARG A 144 18.01 -19.76 -2.89
CA ARG A 144 17.80 -19.89 -4.35
C ARG A 144 17.29 -18.61 -4.99
N LEU A 145 16.51 -17.85 -4.25
CA LEU A 145 15.89 -16.63 -4.75
C LEU A 145 16.94 -15.55 -5.03
N THR A 146 17.92 -15.36 -4.14
CA THR A 146 19.00 -14.34 -4.20
C THR A 146 18.53 -13.05 -4.90
N PRO A 147 17.51 -12.37 -4.36
CA PRO A 147 16.84 -11.31 -5.10
C PRO A 147 17.59 -9.98 -5.03
N GLU A 148 17.50 -9.21 -6.10
CA GLU A 148 17.76 -7.78 -6.04
C GLU A 148 16.57 -7.06 -5.41
N ILE A 149 16.84 -6.14 -4.49
CA ILE A 149 15.77 -5.40 -3.78
C ILE A 149 15.63 -4.01 -4.39
N VAL A 150 14.42 -3.70 -4.84
CA VAL A 150 14.03 -2.38 -5.33
C VAL A 150 13.09 -1.73 -4.34
N ASN A 151 13.56 -0.66 -3.70
CA ASN A 151 12.80 0.07 -2.70
C ASN A 151 11.96 1.16 -3.35
N TYR A 152 10.65 1.14 -3.10
CA TYR A 152 9.70 2.17 -3.49
C TYR A 152 9.43 3.07 -2.30
N SER A 153 9.75 4.35 -2.41
CA SER A 153 9.45 5.36 -1.41
C SER A 153 8.11 6.04 -1.66
N GLU A 154 7.61 6.72 -0.65
CA GLU A 154 6.42 7.58 -0.76
C GLU A 154 6.66 8.70 -1.77
N TYR A 155 5.63 9.07 -2.52
CA TYR A 155 5.71 10.18 -3.46
C TYR A 155 5.82 11.52 -2.74
N THR A 156 6.69 12.40 -3.24
CA THR A 156 6.73 13.81 -2.85
C THR A 156 5.51 14.55 -3.42
N SER A 157 5.17 15.72 -2.84
CA SER A 157 4.06 16.54 -3.37
C SER A 157 4.25 16.90 -4.85
N LYS A 158 5.49 17.14 -5.28
CA LYS A 158 5.81 17.42 -6.69
C LYS A 158 5.52 16.21 -7.59
N GLN A 159 5.93 15.03 -7.19
CA GLN A 159 5.63 13.79 -7.94
C GLN A 159 4.13 13.51 -7.99
N ILE A 160 3.40 13.76 -6.89
CA ILE A 160 1.94 13.66 -6.87
C ILE A 160 1.32 14.65 -7.86
N PHE A 161 1.80 15.90 -7.87
CA PHE A 161 1.35 16.92 -8.83
C PHE A 161 1.54 16.45 -10.29
N ASP A 162 2.73 15.96 -10.63
CA ASP A 162 3.04 15.49 -11.98
C ASP A 162 2.11 14.32 -12.38
N ILE A 163 1.90 13.36 -11.48
CA ILE A 163 0.99 12.23 -11.70
C ILE A 163 -0.45 12.72 -11.88
N LEU A 164 -0.93 13.65 -11.04
CA LEU A 164 -2.28 14.17 -11.14
C LEU A 164 -2.48 14.97 -12.42
N LYS A 165 -1.51 15.81 -12.80
CA LYS A 165 -1.54 16.60 -14.04
C LYS A 165 -1.70 15.69 -15.26
N GLU A 166 -0.93 14.61 -15.33
CA GLU A 166 -1.02 13.63 -16.40
C GLU A 166 -2.40 12.91 -16.40
N ARG A 167 -2.89 12.48 -15.23
CA ARG A 167 -4.18 11.81 -15.12
C ARG A 167 -5.36 12.72 -15.47
N ILE A 168 -5.32 13.97 -15.05
CA ILE A 168 -6.34 14.98 -15.33
C ILE A 168 -6.44 15.24 -16.84
N LYS A 169 -5.31 15.28 -17.54
CA LYS A 169 -5.28 15.48 -19.00
C LYS A 169 -6.09 14.43 -19.77
N TYR A 170 -6.12 13.18 -19.27
CA TYR A 170 -6.90 12.10 -19.90
C TYR A 170 -8.35 12.01 -19.39
N ALA A 171 -8.62 12.47 -18.17
CA ALA A 171 -9.89 12.25 -17.50
C ALA A 171 -10.86 13.43 -17.61
N PHE A 172 -10.38 14.63 -17.95
CA PHE A 172 -11.18 15.85 -17.97
C PHE A 172 -11.02 16.63 -19.28
N TYR A 173 -11.98 17.47 -19.60
CA TYR A 173 -11.86 18.41 -20.69
C TYR A 173 -10.73 19.43 -20.45
N GLN A 174 -10.16 19.95 -21.53
CA GLN A 174 -9.10 20.95 -21.44
C GLN A 174 -9.58 22.22 -20.74
N ASN A 175 -8.68 22.86 -19.98
CA ASN A 175 -8.93 24.14 -19.28
C ASN A 175 -9.99 24.08 -18.17
N VAL A 176 -10.41 22.91 -17.72
CA VAL A 176 -11.35 22.75 -16.59
C VAL A 176 -10.60 22.88 -15.24
N TRP A 177 -9.34 22.46 -15.19
CA TRP A 177 -8.47 22.53 -14.03
C TRP A 177 -7.42 23.64 -14.18
N SER A 178 -7.17 24.41 -13.11
CA SER A 178 -5.99 25.28 -12.99
C SER A 178 -4.80 24.52 -12.38
N GLU A 179 -3.58 24.89 -12.73
CA GLU A 179 -2.36 24.27 -12.17
C GLU A 179 -2.28 24.49 -10.66
N ASP A 180 -2.62 25.71 -10.18
CA ASP A 180 -2.65 26.03 -8.74
C ASP A 180 -3.56 25.09 -7.95
N LEU A 181 -4.71 24.75 -8.51
CA LEU A 181 -5.65 23.83 -7.85
C LEU A 181 -5.12 22.39 -7.84
N ILE A 182 -4.47 21.94 -8.91
CA ILE A 182 -3.81 20.63 -8.96
C ILE A 182 -2.71 20.56 -7.88
N GLU A 183 -1.93 21.64 -7.73
CA GLU A 183 -0.89 21.72 -6.70
C GLU A 183 -1.48 21.65 -5.29
N GLN A 184 -2.56 22.37 -5.02
CA GLN A 184 -3.27 22.28 -3.73
C GLN A 184 -3.79 20.87 -3.44
N VAL A 185 -4.34 20.18 -4.45
CA VAL A 185 -4.76 18.78 -4.31
C VAL A 185 -3.57 17.89 -4.00
N ALA A 186 -2.43 18.09 -4.66
CA ALA A 186 -1.21 17.33 -4.43
C ALA A 186 -0.66 17.54 -3.01
N ILE A 187 -0.58 18.79 -2.54
CA ILE A 187 -0.14 19.13 -1.17
C ILE A 187 -1.11 18.53 -0.15
N THR A 188 -2.41 18.65 -0.37
CA THR A 188 -3.43 18.12 0.55
C THR A 188 -3.35 16.61 0.67
N SER A 189 -3.17 15.91 -0.45
CA SER A 189 -3.16 14.45 -0.50
C SER A 189 -1.81 13.84 -0.10
N SER A 190 -0.69 14.55 -0.20
CA SER A 190 0.65 14.05 0.16
C SER A 190 0.75 13.56 1.61
N LYS A 191 -0.05 14.15 2.52
CA LYS A 191 -0.13 13.77 3.93
C LYS A 191 -0.57 12.31 4.15
N PHE A 192 -1.26 11.72 3.19
CA PHE A 192 -1.77 10.35 3.27
C PHE A 192 -0.78 9.31 2.75
N LYS A 193 0.28 9.74 2.05
CA LYS A 193 1.36 8.87 1.58
C LYS A 193 0.90 7.75 0.63
N ASP A 194 -0.29 7.88 0.03
CA ASP A 194 -0.91 6.94 -0.89
C ASP A 194 -1.53 7.70 -2.07
N ILE A 195 -0.96 7.49 -3.27
CA ILE A 195 -1.42 8.17 -4.50
C ILE A 195 -2.88 7.88 -4.86
N ARG A 196 -3.41 6.72 -4.41
CA ARG A 196 -4.81 6.34 -4.68
C ARG A 196 -5.79 7.31 -4.03
N ILE A 197 -5.42 7.88 -2.88
CA ILE A 197 -6.24 8.90 -2.20
C ILE A 197 -6.25 10.20 -3.01
N ALA A 198 -5.11 10.59 -3.58
CA ALA A 198 -5.03 11.77 -4.44
C ALA A 198 -5.91 11.61 -5.71
N ILE A 199 -5.83 10.45 -6.36
CA ILE A 199 -6.66 10.14 -7.55
C ILE A 199 -8.15 10.10 -7.18
N LYS A 200 -8.51 9.50 -6.03
CA LYS A 200 -9.88 9.48 -5.51
C LYS A 200 -10.39 10.89 -5.24
N LEU A 201 -9.53 11.77 -4.70
CA LEU A 201 -9.89 13.15 -4.43
C LEU A 201 -10.18 13.91 -5.73
N VAL A 202 -9.31 13.78 -6.75
CA VAL A 202 -9.54 14.37 -8.08
C VAL A 202 -10.88 13.92 -8.67
N LYS A 203 -11.20 12.63 -8.62
CA LYS A 203 -12.50 12.10 -9.08
C LYS A 203 -13.64 12.75 -8.31
N GLN A 204 -13.57 12.81 -6.98
CA GLN A 204 -14.62 13.36 -6.14
C GLN A 204 -14.83 14.87 -6.36
N ILE A 205 -13.76 15.61 -6.65
CA ILE A 205 -13.83 17.03 -7.01
C ILE A 205 -14.60 17.20 -8.32
N GLY A 206 -14.29 16.37 -9.33
CA GLY A 206 -15.03 16.35 -10.60
C GLY A 206 -16.52 16.09 -10.41
N GLU A 207 -16.88 15.06 -9.65
CA GLU A 207 -18.28 14.73 -9.33
C GLU A 207 -19.01 15.88 -8.62
N VAL A 208 -18.33 16.60 -7.72
CA VAL A 208 -18.92 17.79 -7.06
C VAL A 208 -19.18 18.90 -8.05
N ALA A 209 -18.22 19.19 -8.94
CA ALA A 209 -18.37 20.24 -9.95
C ALA A 209 -19.47 19.91 -10.97
N GLU A 210 -19.60 18.66 -11.40
CA GLU A 210 -20.67 18.19 -12.29
C GLU A 210 -22.05 18.35 -11.63
N ASN A 211 -22.19 17.97 -10.36
CA ASN A 211 -23.45 18.14 -9.61
C ASN A 211 -23.86 19.61 -9.45
N GLU A 212 -22.89 20.53 -9.50
CA GLU A 212 -23.12 21.97 -9.44
C GLU A 212 -23.21 22.61 -10.83
N SER A 213 -23.19 21.78 -11.89
CA SER A 213 -23.22 22.24 -13.29
C SER A 213 -22.13 23.27 -13.61
N SER A 214 -21.00 23.17 -12.93
CA SER A 214 -19.89 24.10 -13.10
C SER A 214 -19.03 23.72 -14.31
N LYS A 215 -18.71 24.70 -15.15
CA LYS A 215 -17.81 24.54 -16.31
C LYS A 215 -16.33 24.55 -15.95
N LYS A 216 -15.97 24.99 -14.74
CA LYS A 216 -14.60 25.04 -14.22
C LYS A 216 -14.58 24.48 -12.81
N ILE A 217 -13.44 23.87 -12.46
CA ILE A 217 -13.24 23.36 -11.12
C ILE A 217 -12.57 24.46 -10.28
N GLU A 218 -13.15 24.72 -9.10
CA GLU A 218 -12.75 25.78 -8.19
C GLU A 218 -12.40 25.20 -6.81
N ILE A 219 -11.74 26.02 -5.98
CA ILE A 219 -11.33 25.63 -4.61
C ILE A 219 -12.52 25.19 -3.74
N ASN A 220 -13.71 25.73 -3.99
CA ASN A 220 -14.91 25.34 -3.25
C ASN A 220 -15.28 23.87 -3.50
N HIS A 221 -15.06 23.36 -4.72
CA HIS A 221 -15.31 21.95 -5.06
C HIS A 221 -14.31 21.04 -4.31
N LEU A 222 -13.03 21.45 -4.18
CA LEU A 222 -12.03 20.76 -3.35
C LEU A 222 -12.48 20.65 -1.90
N ASN A 223 -12.91 21.78 -1.28
CA ASN A 223 -13.34 21.80 0.12
C ASN A 223 -14.55 20.87 0.37
N LYS A 224 -15.53 20.89 -0.55
CA LYS A 224 -16.71 20.01 -0.50
C LYS A 224 -16.31 18.53 -0.69
N ALA A 225 -15.39 18.24 -1.61
CA ALA A 225 -14.91 16.89 -1.86
C ALA A 225 -14.15 16.31 -0.65
N ILE A 226 -13.29 17.09 -0.01
CA ILE A 226 -12.58 16.68 1.23
C ILE A 226 -13.58 16.26 2.30
N SER A 227 -14.68 17.00 2.47
CA SER A 227 -15.69 16.67 3.49
C SER A 227 -16.45 15.37 3.21
N LYS A 228 -16.48 14.91 1.96
CA LYS A 228 -17.17 13.67 1.55
C LYS A 228 -16.30 12.42 1.62
N ILE A 229 -14.98 12.54 1.55
CA ILE A 229 -14.07 11.40 1.53
C ILE A 229 -13.74 10.98 2.96
N PRO A 230 -14.07 9.74 3.40
CA PRO A 230 -13.79 9.26 4.75
C PRO A 230 -12.31 9.29 5.13
N ASP A 231 -11.41 9.10 4.15
CA ASP A 231 -9.96 9.13 4.34
C ASP A 231 -9.46 10.51 4.79
N PHE A 232 -10.14 11.59 4.39
CA PHE A 232 -9.86 12.97 4.82
C PHE A 232 -10.59 13.36 6.10
N LYS A 233 -11.68 12.65 6.43
CA LYS A 233 -12.24 12.76 7.76
C LYS A 233 -11.26 12.07 8.68
N ILE A 234 -10.64 12.81 9.59
CA ILE A 234 -10.05 12.25 10.81
C ILE A 234 -11.09 11.26 11.30
N LYS A 235 -10.70 9.99 11.54
CA LYS A 235 -11.62 8.96 12.01
C LYS A 235 -12.61 9.60 12.98
N SER A 236 -13.83 9.77 12.49
CA SER A 236 -14.85 10.52 13.20
C SER A 236 -15.14 9.78 14.53
N SER A 237 -15.74 10.46 15.46
CA SER A 237 -16.10 9.91 16.79
C SER A 237 -16.77 8.52 16.77
N LYS A 238 -17.30 8.07 15.62
CA LYS A 238 -17.86 6.73 15.43
C LYS A 238 -16.84 5.59 15.43
N ASP A 239 -15.55 5.87 15.17
CA ASP A 239 -14.47 4.87 15.20
C ASP A 239 -13.90 4.65 16.61
N PHE A 240 -14.41 5.34 17.61
CA PHE A 240 -13.99 5.26 19.00
C PHE A 240 -15.16 4.84 19.88
N ASN A 241 -14.87 3.94 20.80
CA ASN A 241 -15.83 3.67 21.89
C ASN A 241 -15.94 4.90 22.82
N GLU A 242 -16.97 4.93 23.67
CA GLU A 242 -17.22 6.08 24.57
C GLU A 242 -15.99 6.44 25.42
N THR A 243 -15.26 5.43 25.91
CA THR A 243 -14.05 5.62 26.71
C THR A 243 -12.90 6.23 25.88
N GLU A 244 -12.71 5.75 24.66
CA GLU A 244 -11.69 6.29 23.74
C GLU A 244 -11.98 7.74 23.34
N ASN A 245 -13.25 8.07 23.05
CA ASN A 245 -13.68 9.44 22.77
C ASN A 245 -13.44 10.37 23.97
N PHE A 246 -13.75 9.90 25.16
CA PHE A 246 -13.56 10.66 26.39
C PHE A 246 -12.07 10.96 26.65
N VAL A 247 -11.21 9.94 26.53
CA VAL A 247 -9.75 10.11 26.67
C VAL A 247 -9.18 10.99 25.59
N LYS A 248 -9.62 10.83 24.32
CA LYS A 248 -9.22 11.68 23.19
C LYS A 248 -9.49 13.16 23.51
N LYS A 249 -10.69 13.49 23.98
CA LYS A 249 -11.08 14.87 24.33
C LYS A 249 -10.21 15.44 25.46
N ILE A 250 -9.86 14.63 26.45
CA ILE A 250 -8.95 15.04 27.52
C ILE A 250 -7.53 15.32 26.98
N CYS A 251 -7.03 14.48 26.08
CA CYS A 251 -5.71 14.66 25.45
C CYS A 251 -5.67 15.92 24.56
N GLU A 252 -6.78 16.24 23.90
CA GLU A 252 -6.94 17.44 23.08
C GLU A 252 -6.90 18.72 23.92
N GLU A 253 -7.70 18.78 24.99
CA GLU A 253 -7.79 19.94 25.89
C GLU A 253 -6.53 20.12 26.75
N HIS A 254 -5.80 19.06 27.04
CA HIS A 254 -4.65 19.06 27.96
C HIS A 254 -3.38 18.49 27.33
N SER A 255 -3.13 18.82 26.06
CA SER A 255 -1.93 18.38 25.34
C SER A 255 -0.65 18.86 26.04
N GLY A 256 0.37 17.98 26.08
CA GLY A 256 1.66 18.28 26.71
C GLY A 256 1.78 17.86 28.17
N LYS A 257 0.73 17.32 28.78
CA LYS A 257 0.75 16.77 30.13
C LYS A 257 1.26 15.33 30.18
N THR A 258 1.66 14.89 31.36
CA THR A 258 2.10 13.51 31.60
C THR A 258 0.91 12.57 31.67
N THR A 259 1.16 11.26 31.42
CA THR A 259 0.16 10.21 31.52
C THR A 259 -0.57 10.20 32.88
N GLY A 260 0.18 10.45 33.97
CA GLY A 260 -0.40 10.48 35.32
C GLY A 260 -1.32 11.67 35.55
N GLU A 261 -0.94 12.88 35.06
CA GLU A 261 -1.78 14.08 35.14
C GLU A 261 -3.06 13.91 34.32
N LEU A 262 -2.96 13.36 33.10
CA LEU A 262 -4.12 13.10 32.26
C LEU A 262 -5.06 12.06 32.89
N PHE A 263 -4.52 11.02 33.55
CA PHE A 263 -5.31 10.05 34.28
C PHE A 263 -6.03 10.67 35.48
N SER A 264 -5.37 11.58 36.22
CA SER A 264 -6.00 12.34 37.31
C SER A 264 -7.18 13.17 36.81
N ILE A 265 -7.02 13.87 35.66
CA ILE A 265 -8.09 14.64 35.02
C ILE A 265 -9.24 13.71 34.57
N TYR A 266 -8.90 12.56 33.96
CA TYR A 266 -9.86 11.56 33.56
C TYR A 266 -10.74 11.08 34.74
N SER A 267 -10.10 10.74 35.86
CA SER A 267 -10.80 10.29 37.08
C SER A 267 -11.69 11.39 37.69
N LYS A 268 -11.20 12.64 37.77
CA LYS A 268 -11.95 13.81 38.26
C LYS A 268 -13.18 14.12 37.39
N ARG A 269 -13.13 13.84 36.08
CA ARG A 269 -14.24 14.05 35.14
C ARG A 269 -15.18 12.85 35.03
N GLY A 270 -15.12 11.90 36.00
CA GLY A 270 -16.03 10.76 36.06
C GLY A 270 -15.58 9.52 35.26
N GLY A 271 -14.33 9.43 34.83
CA GLY A 271 -13.79 8.26 34.21
C GLY A 271 -13.74 7.06 35.19
N LYS A 272 -14.38 5.96 34.84
CA LYS A 272 -14.55 4.77 35.73
C LYS A 272 -13.53 3.64 35.45
N LYS A 273 -12.67 3.76 34.42
CA LYS A 273 -11.74 2.70 34.07
C LYS A 273 -10.43 2.82 34.85
N SER A 274 -9.75 1.68 35.06
CA SER A 274 -8.45 1.63 35.74
C SER A 274 -7.34 2.34 34.94
N GLU A 275 -6.26 2.74 35.61
CA GLU A 275 -5.09 3.33 34.98
C GLU A 275 -4.49 2.43 33.88
N LYS A 276 -4.48 1.12 34.08
CA LYS A 276 -4.04 0.15 33.08
C LYS A 276 -4.90 0.20 31.81
N THR A 277 -6.21 0.33 31.95
CA THR A 277 -7.13 0.49 30.80
C THR A 277 -6.94 1.85 30.12
N PHE A 278 -6.75 2.93 30.91
CA PHE A 278 -6.46 4.25 30.39
C PHE A 278 -5.18 4.26 29.53
N LYS A 279 -4.08 3.64 30.00
CA LYS A 279 -2.85 3.49 29.24
C LYS A 279 -3.07 2.72 27.94
N ARG A 280 -3.83 1.63 27.95
CA ARG A 280 -4.17 0.90 26.71
C ARG A 280 -4.95 1.77 25.71
N VAL A 281 -5.80 2.65 26.20
CA VAL A 281 -6.51 3.61 25.34
C VAL A 281 -5.54 4.61 24.74
N LEU A 282 -4.58 5.14 25.51
CA LEU A 282 -3.52 6.01 24.98
C LEU A 282 -2.70 5.29 23.90
N ASP A 283 -2.30 4.03 24.12
CA ASP A 283 -1.59 3.24 23.12
C ASP A 283 -2.42 3.05 21.83
N THR A 284 -3.73 2.88 21.98
CA THR A 284 -4.65 2.80 20.85
C THR A 284 -4.73 4.14 20.09
N LEU A 285 -4.81 5.26 20.80
CA LEU A 285 -4.82 6.61 20.20
C LEU A 285 -3.49 6.93 19.51
N GLU A 286 -2.37 6.46 20.05
CA GLU A 286 -1.05 6.60 19.42
C GLU A 286 -0.93 5.76 18.14
N LYS A 287 -1.34 4.50 18.17
CA LYS A 287 -1.42 3.64 16.97
C LYS A 287 -2.31 4.25 15.88
N LYS A 288 -3.37 4.95 16.29
CA LYS A 288 -4.25 5.72 15.39
C LYS A 288 -3.66 7.11 15.02
N ARG A 289 -2.44 7.44 15.48
CA ARG A 289 -1.70 8.69 15.23
C ARG A 289 -2.41 9.97 15.70
N ILE A 290 -3.29 9.87 16.68
CA ILE A 290 -4.05 11.00 17.26
C ILE A 290 -3.21 11.72 18.32
N ILE A 291 -2.39 10.96 19.03
CA ILE A 291 -1.44 11.48 20.01
C ILE A 291 -0.04 10.95 19.72
N THR A 292 0.95 11.60 20.31
CA THR A 292 2.35 11.14 20.35
C THR A 292 2.77 11.04 21.80
N GLN A 293 3.35 9.88 22.18
CA GLN A 293 3.91 9.67 23.51
C GLN A 293 5.43 9.84 23.47
N ARG A 294 5.99 10.73 24.30
CA ARG A 294 7.43 10.90 24.48
C ARG A 294 7.81 10.54 25.90
N MET A 295 8.71 9.57 26.09
CA MET A 295 9.24 9.25 27.40
C MET A 295 10.05 10.40 27.97
N THR A 296 9.83 10.75 29.23
CA THR A 296 10.68 11.67 29.96
C THR A 296 11.91 10.90 30.49
N SER A 297 13.11 11.47 30.30
CA SER A 297 14.34 10.96 30.94
C SER A 297 14.18 11.06 32.44
N GLY A 298 14.37 9.94 33.14
CA GLY A 298 13.94 9.67 34.50
C GLY A 298 14.39 10.67 35.57
N GLY A 299 13.42 10.97 36.44
CA GLY A 299 13.65 11.41 37.79
C GLY A 299 13.32 10.27 38.77
N PHE A 300 13.62 10.42 40.05
CA PHE A 300 13.55 9.45 41.15
C PHE A 300 12.20 8.73 41.40
N ARG A 301 11.15 8.98 40.59
CA ARG A 301 9.80 8.40 40.68
C ARG A 301 9.26 7.94 39.33
N GLY A 302 9.77 6.83 38.82
CA GLY A 302 9.11 6.09 37.73
C GLY A 302 9.17 6.76 36.34
N ARG A 303 9.15 5.95 35.26
CA ARG A 303 9.09 6.42 33.85
C ARG A 303 7.69 6.95 33.56
N SER A 304 7.59 8.21 33.18
CA SER A 304 6.34 8.85 32.72
C SER A 304 6.47 9.27 31.27
N SER A 305 5.36 9.27 30.53
CA SER A 305 5.32 9.75 29.16
C SER A 305 4.56 11.08 29.09
N ILE A 306 5.08 12.03 28.32
CA ILE A 306 4.37 13.27 27.95
C ILE A 306 3.53 12.96 26.72
N ILE A 307 2.25 13.30 26.79
CA ILE A 307 1.27 13.07 25.73
C ILE A 307 1.04 14.38 24.97
N LYS A 308 1.36 14.38 23.67
CA LYS A 308 1.01 15.47 22.77
C LYS A 308 -0.15 15.08 21.88
N TYR A 309 -1.19 15.88 21.83
CA TYR A 309 -2.27 15.73 20.87
C TYR A 309 -1.80 16.23 19.50
N ASN A 310 -1.95 15.41 18.49
CA ASN A 310 -1.62 15.77 17.11
C ASN A 310 -2.84 16.48 16.52
N SER A 311 -2.98 17.80 16.78
CA SER A 311 -4.03 18.61 16.16
C SER A 311 -3.83 18.63 14.65
N ILE A 312 -4.77 18.05 13.90
CA ILE A 312 -4.84 18.15 12.45
C ILE A 312 -5.71 19.35 12.03
N GLU A 313 -6.06 20.20 12.99
CA GLU A 313 -6.70 21.50 12.75
C GLU A 313 -5.69 22.63 12.94
N LYS A 314 -4.70 22.74 12.04
CA LYS A 314 -4.26 24.06 11.60
C LYS A 314 -5.10 24.39 10.38
N LYS A 315 -5.97 25.35 10.54
CA LYS A 315 -6.78 25.96 9.49
C LYS A 315 -5.90 26.23 8.27
N ILE A 316 -6.39 25.87 7.09
CA ILE A 316 -5.82 26.22 5.77
C ILE A 316 -5.73 27.76 5.58
N THR A 317 -6.04 28.55 6.61
CA THR A 317 -6.05 30.02 6.59
C THR A 317 -4.78 30.69 7.15
N ASP A 318 -3.76 29.94 7.57
CA ASP A 318 -2.55 30.49 8.19
C ASP A 318 -1.27 30.27 7.35
N TYR A 319 -1.41 30.31 6.01
CA TYR A 319 -0.30 30.49 5.08
C TYR A 319 -0.66 31.48 3.98
#